data_e97d73ac3b4f6d96b3c1bfd0100ca556
#
_entry.id   e97d73ac3b4f6d96b3c1bfd0100ca556
#
_cell.length_a   1.000
_cell.length_b   1.000
_cell.length_c   1.000
_cell.angle_alpha   90.00
_cell.angle_beta   90.00
_cell.angle_gamma   90.00
#
_symmetry.space_group_name_H-M   'P 1'
#
loop_
_entity.id
_entity.type
_entity.pdbx_description
1 polymer ?
#
loop_
_entity_poly.entity_id
_entity_poly.type
_entity_poly.pdbx_seq_one_letter_code
_entity_poly.pdbx_strand_id
1 'polypeptide(L)'
;MKIGIIGSGNVGSALGKIWASNGNEVMFSSRHPENLKGLAESIGKNACYDLPAEVAKYSEVIVLSVPWTQAIDALKSAGSLKGKVLIDCTNPLKPDMSGLAVGHTTSAPEDVAKAAPEAKVVKAFNTTFAEVMNSPSRTFGSQKATGFYCGDDSSAKAIVSGLIKETGLGPLDVGPLMCARYLEPMAMLAMQIAFVQGFGTEMALGLMRR
;
A
#
# COMPACT_ATOMS: atom_id res chain seq x y z
N MET A 1 -5.83 2.68 -15.91
CA MET A 1 -5.93 3.64 -14.79
C MET A 1 -4.56 4.27 -14.59
N LYS A 2 -4.50 5.53 -14.16
CA LYS A 2 -3.23 6.22 -13.85
C LYS A 2 -2.94 6.13 -12.35
N ILE A 3 -1.87 5.43 -12.00
CA ILE A 3 -1.49 5.12 -10.62
C ILE A 3 -0.16 5.75 -10.29
N GLY A 4 -0.12 6.60 -9.27
CA GLY A 4 1.10 7.20 -8.74
C GLY A 4 1.58 6.46 -7.50
N ILE A 5 2.87 6.17 -7.41
CA ILE A 5 3.45 5.47 -6.27
C ILE A 5 4.45 6.38 -5.56
N ILE A 6 4.11 6.79 -4.36
CA ILE A 6 4.98 7.54 -3.45
C ILE A 6 5.67 6.54 -2.53
N GLY A 7 6.95 6.28 -2.80
CA GLY A 7 7.73 5.24 -2.14
C GLY A 7 7.88 3.98 -3.00
N SER A 8 9.00 3.85 -3.69
CA SER A 8 9.35 2.74 -4.59
C SER A 8 10.24 1.68 -3.93
N GLY A 9 10.02 1.45 -2.62
CA GLY A 9 10.59 0.33 -1.88
C GLY A 9 9.97 -1.02 -2.28
N ASN A 10 10.19 -2.06 -1.46
CA ASN A 10 9.74 -3.43 -1.77
C ASN A 10 8.25 -3.53 -2.10
N VAL A 11 7.37 -2.91 -1.29
CA VAL A 11 5.91 -2.95 -1.50
C VAL A 11 5.51 -2.12 -2.72
N GLY A 12 5.96 -0.86 -2.81
CA GLY A 12 5.58 0.03 -3.91
C GLY A 12 6.05 -0.46 -5.27
N SER A 13 7.28 -0.99 -5.37
CA SER A 13 7.80 -1.56 -6.61
C SER A 13 7.06 -2.85 -7.01
N ALA A 14 6.73 -3.72 -6.05
CA ALA A 14 5.97 -4.94 -6.32
C ALA A 14 4.57 -4.63 -6.85
N LEU A 15 3.83 -3.74 -6.17
CA LEU A 15 2.50 -3.30 -6.61
C LEU A 15 2.55 -2.65 -7.99
N GLY A 16 3.49 -1.74 -8.21
CA GLY A 16 3.64 -1.06 -9.50
C GLY A 16 3.95 -2.00 -10.66
N LYS A 17 4.81 -3.00 -10.46
CA LYS A 17 5.07 -4.06 -11.45
C LYS A 17 3.80 -4.83 -11.81
N ILE A 18 3.04 -5.24 -10.80
CA ILE A 18 1.80 -6.01 -11.01
C ILE A 18 0.79 -5.15 -11.80
N TRP A 19 0.52 -3.93 -11.38
CA TRP A 19 -0.48 -3.09 -12.04
C TRP A 19 -0.07 -2.66 -13.44
N ALA A 20 1.22 -2.37 -13.67
CA ALA A 20 1.72 -2.09 -15.01
C ALA A 20 1.58 -3.29 -15.95
N SER A 21 1.80 -4.51 -15.46
CA SER A 21 1.59 -5.75 -16.24
C SER A 21 0.11 -6.01 -16.56
N ASN A 22 -0.81 -5.50 -15.73
CA ASN A 22 -2.25 -5.54 -15.97
C ASN A 22 -2.77 -4.36 -16.83
N GLY A 23 -1.86 -3.56 -17.41
CA GLY A 23 -2.22 -2.51 -18.36
C GLY A 23 -2.52 -1.14 -17.72
N ASN A 24 -2.27 -0.97 -16.43
CA ASN A 24 -2.33 0.34 -15.80
C ASN A 24 -1.08 1.17 -16.13
N GLU A 25 -1.23 2.49 -16.21
CA GLU A 25 -0.12 3.42 -16.35
C GLU A 25 0.40 3.76 -14.94
N VAL A 26 1.64 3.38 -14.64
CA VAL A 26 2.25 3.55 -13.31
C VAL A 26 3.35 4.59 -13.35
N MET A 27 3.29 5.57 -12.46
CA MET A 27 4.34 6.55 -12.27
C MET A 27 4.90 6.46 -10.85
N PHE A 28 6.17 6.08 -10.75
CA PHE A 28 6.89 6.03 -9.48
C PHE A 28 7.43 7.39 -9.08
N SER A 29 7.51 7.67 -7.79
CA SER A 29 8.12 8.91 -7.32
C SER A 29 9.29 8.69 -6.36
N SER A 30 10.24 9.60 -6.46
CA SER A 30 11.35 9.75 -5.54
C SER A 30 11.73 11.22 -5.44
N ARG A 31 12.43 11.59 -4.33
CA ARG A 31 13.14 12.87 -4.24
C ARG A 31 14.32 12.94 -5.22
N HIS A 32 14.77 11.79 -5.70
CA HIS A 32 15.81 11.59 -6.70
C HIS A 32 15.26 10.67 -7.79
N PRO A 33 14.41 11.20 -8.70
CA PRO A 33 13.69 10.38 -9.69
C PRO A 33 14.62 9.60 -10.61
N GLU A 34 15.79 10.12 -10.90
CA GLU A 34 16.82 9.48 -11.72
C GLU A 34 17.22 8.08 -11.22
N ASN A 35 17.13 7.85 -9.91
CA ASN A 35 17.41 6.53 -9.31
C ASN A 35 16.35 5.48 -9.65
N LEU A 36 15.19 5.89 -10.18
CA LEU A 36 14.09 5.01 -10.56
C LEU A 36 14.11 4.57 -12.02
N LYS A 37 15.07 5.07 -12.80
CA LYS A 37 15.21 4.76 -14.23
C LYS A 37 15.25 3.25 -14.47
N GLY A 38 16.13 2.53 -13.78
CA GLY A 38 16.28 1.08 -13.95
C GLY A 38 15.00 0.32 -13.55
N LEU A 39 14.27 0.78 -12.53
CA LEU A 39 12.99 0.19 -12.16
C LEU A 39 11.95 0.37 -13.27
N ALA A 40 11.77 1.58 -13.78
CA ALA A 40 10.80 1.86 -14.83
C ALA A 40 11.15 1.11 -16.13
N GLU A 41 12.41 1.10 -16.55
CA GLU A 41 12.88 0.35 -17.71
C GLU A 41 12.65 -1.15 -17.58
N SER A 42 12.83 -1.73 -16.39
CA SER A 42 12.57 -3.16 -16.13
C SER A 42 11.10 -3.55 -16.26
N ILE A 43 10.17 -2.60 -16.08
CA ILE A 43 8.73 -2.80 -16.19
C ILE A 43 8.26 -2.54 -17.62
N GLY A 44 8.87 -1.58 -18.30
CA GLY A 44 8.59 -1.26 -19.70
C GLY A 44 7.60 -0.10 -19.89
N LYS A 45 6.92 -0.07 -21.03
CA LYS A 45 6.14 1.08 -21.53
C LYS A 45 5.04 1.63 -20.60
N ASN A 46 4.56 0.85 -19.68
CA ASN A 46 3.50 1.23 -18.74
C ASN A 46 4.05 1.82 -17.43
N ALA A 47 5.37 2.04 -17.33
CA ALA A 47 6.00 2.59 -16.14
C ALA A 47 6.87 3.80 -16.48
N CYS A 48 6.76 4.83 -15.67
CA CYS A 48 7.61 6.02 -15.72
C CYS A 48 7.91 6.51 -14.28
N TYR A 49 8.63 7.61 -14.15
CA TYR A 49 9.02 8.15 -12.85
C TYR A 49 9.17 9.67 -12.90
N ASP A 50 8.90 10.33 -11.78
CA ASP A 50 9.06 11.77 -11.62
C ASP A 50 9.12 12.17 -10.14
N LEU A 51 9.16 13.47 -9.89
CA LEU A 51 9.02 14.05 -8.55
C LEU A 51 7.62 13.79 -7.97
N PRO A 52 7.46 13.72 -6.62
CA PRO A 52 6.18 13.44 -5.99
C PRO A 52 5.03 14.35 -6.44
N ALA A 53 5.30 15.65 -6.65
CA ALA A 53 4.30 16.61 -7.10
C ALA A 53 3.80 16.33 -8.54
N GLU A 54 4.67 15.90 -9.43
CA GLU A 54 4.29 15.55 -10.80
C GLU A 54 3.51 14.23 -10.83
N VAL A 55 3.95 13.25 -10.01
CA VAL A 55 3.22 12.00 -9.83
C VAL A 55 1.81 12.26 -9.29
N ALA A 56 1.67 13.16 -8.30
CA ALA A 56 0.38 13.53 -7.76
C ALA A 56 -0.54 14.19 -8.81
N LYS A 57 -0.01 15.07 -9.67
CA LYS A 57 -0.79 15.70 -10.74
C LYS A 57 -1.27 14.69 -11.80
N TYR A 58 -0.38 13.78 -12.18
CA TYR A 58 -0.64 12.79 -13.23
C TYR A 58 -1.71 11.77 -12.86
N SER A 59 -1.74 11.35 -11.61
CA SER A 59 -2.41 10.10 -11.19
C SER A 59 -3.83 10.31 -10.66
N GLU A 60 -4.68 9.33 -10.84
CA GLU A 60 -6.05 9.25 -10.27
C GLU A 60 -6.01 8.58 -8.90
N VAL A 61 -5.14 7.58 -8.76
CA VAL A 61 -4.89 6.82 -7.54
C VAL A 61 -3.46 7.07 -7.09
N ILE A 62 -3.28 7.39 -5.82
CA ILE A 62 -1.96 7.55 -5.19
C ILE A 62 -1.76 6.44 -4.19
N VAL A 63 -0.60 5.81 -4.21
CA VAL A 63 -0.16 4.79 -3.26
C VAL A 63 0.94 5.37 -2.38
N LEU A 64 0.71 5.39 -1.08
CA LEU A 64 1.70 5.80 -0.08
C LEU A 64 2.34 4.56 0.52
N SER A 65 3.58 4.27 0.14
CA SER A 65 4.35 3.09 0.56
C SER A 65 5.76 3.43 1.03
N VAL A 66 5.89 4.52 1.76
CA VAL A 66 7.11 4.95 2.44
C VAL A 66 7.12 4.46 3.91
N PRO A 67 8.28 4.44 4.59
CA PRO A 67 8.32 4.27 6.04
C PRO A 67 7.41 5.30 6.75
N TRP A 68 6.70 4.88 7.80
CA TRP A 68 5.76 5.75 8.53
C TRP A 68 6.35 7.11 8.94
N THR A 69 7.59 7.11 9.41
CA THR A 69 8.31 8.33 9.82
C THR A 69 8.49 9.36 8.71
N GLN A 70 8.31 8.97 7.45
CA GLN A 70 8.43 9.82 6.26
C GLN A 70 7.08 10.12 5.61
N ALA A 71 5.99 9.49 6.07
CA ALA A 71 4.69 9.52 5.39
C ALA A 71 4.14 10.94 5.22
N ILE A 72 4.12 11.72 6.29
CA ILE A 72 3.56 13.08 6.28
C ILE A 72 4.38 14.03 5.39
N ASP A 73 5.70 13.92 5.44
CA ASP A 73 6.57 14.77 4.60
C ASP A 73 6.49 14.36 3.11
N ALA A 74 6.32 13.07 2.84
CA ALA A 74 6.08 12.60 1.48
C ALA A 74 4.75 13.15 0.91
N LEU A 75 3.69 13.18 1.72
CA LEU A 75 2.41 13.80 1.33
C LEU A 75 2.54 15.30 1.09
N LYS A 76 3.26 16.03 1.95
CA LYS A 76 3.53 17.47 1.75
C LYS A 76 4.27 17.71 0.42
N SER A 77 5.25 16.86 0.09
CA SER A 77 6.00 17.00 -1.16
C SER A 77 5.18 16.67 -2.41
N ALA A 78 4.15 15.86 -2.27
CA ALA A 78 3.20 15.56 -3.34
C ALA A 78 2.22 16.72 -3.62
N GLY A 79 1.99 17.59 -2.64
CA GLY A 79 1.06 18.69 -2.74
C GLY A 79 -0.41 18.27 -2.65
N SER A 80 -1.30 18.91 -3.41
CA SER A 80 -2.73 18.65 -3.32
C SER A 80 -3.11 17.26 -3.89
N LEU A 81 -3.82 16.49 -3.08
CA LEU A 81 -4.41 15.20 -3.47
C LEU A 81 -5.94 15.27 -3.56
N LYS A 82 -6.48 16.46 -3.83
CA LYS A 82 -7.91 16.72 -3.89
C LYS A 82 -8.64 15.77 -4.84
N GLY A 83 -9.64 15.09 -4.29
CA GLY A 83 -10.51 14.16 -5.02
C GLY A 83 -9.85 12.84 -5.43
N LYS A 84 -8.56 12.62 -5.14
CA LYS A 84 -7.85 11.40 -5.49
C LYS A 84 -8.10 10.30 -4.47
N VAL A 85 -8.02 9.06 -4.92
CA VAL A 85 -7.94 7.90 -4.02
C VAL A 85 -6.51 7.81 -3.49
N LEU A 86 -6.36 7.75 -2.17
CA LEU A 86 -5.06 7.60 -1.50
C LEU A 86 -5.03 6.26 -0.78
N ILE A 87 -4.27 5.32 -1.33
CA ILE A 87 -4.03 4.01 -0.72
C ILE A 87 -2.88 4.14 0.27
N ASP A 88 -3.16 3.98 1.55
CA ASP A 88 -2.13 3.93 2.59
C ASP A 88 -1.67 2.50 2.85
N CYS A 89 -0.43 2.20 2.49
CA CYS A 89 0.22 0.91 2.73
C CYS A 89 1.14 0.93 3.96
N THR A 90 1.23 2.04 4.70
CA THR A 90 2.19 2.19 5.78
C THR A 90 1.84 1.33 7.00
N ASN A 91 2.83 1.05 7.83
CA ASN A 91 2.64 0.55 9.19
C ASN A 91 3.34 1.51 10.14
N PRO A 92 2.67 2.03 11.19
CA PRO A 92 3.25 3.01 12.11
C PRO A 92 4.16 2.33 13.13
N LEU A 93 5.27 1.77 12.66
CA LEU A 93 6.25 1.08 13.48
C LEU A 93 7.14 2.09 14.21
N LYS A 94 7.58 1.71 15.41
CA LYS A 94 8.70 2.38 16.08
C LYS A 94 9.99 2.23 15.26
N PRO A 95 10.96 3.16 15.38
CA PRO A 95 12.21 3.07 14.61
C PRO A 95 13.00 1.78 14.83
N ASP A 96 12.91 1.19 16.01
CA ASP A 96 13.54 -0.07 16.40
C ASP A 96 12.70 -1.32 16.04
N MET A 97 11.55 -1.12 15.37
CA MET A 97 10.57 -2.14 15.02
C MET A 97 10.02 -2.97 16.20
N SER A 98 10.21 -2.52 17.44
CA SER A 98 9.77 -3.23 18.65
C SER A 98 8.25 -3.22 18.85
N GLY A 99 7.52 -2.45 18.08
CA GLY A 99 6.07 -2.31 18.19
C GLY A 99 5.52 -1.16 17.37
N LEU A 100 4.24 -0.88 17.57
CA LEU A 100 3.58 0.26 16.94
C LEU A 100 3.93 1.57 17.67
N ALA A 101 4.20 2.63 16.91
CA ALA A 101 4.35 4.00 17.41
C ALA A 101 2.98 4.69 17.61
N VAL A 102 1.99 4.27 16.81
CA VAL A 102 0.60 4.74 16.85
C VAL A 102 -0.32 3.51 16.90
N GLY A 103 -1.40 3.58 17.65
CA GLY A 103 -2.36 2.47 17.72
C GLY A 103 -3.47 2.69 18.75
N HIS A 104 -4.36 1.70 18.89
CA HIS A 104 -5.49 1.65 19.80
C HIS A 104 -6.56 2.73 19.58
N THR A 105 -6.26 3.99 19.85
CA THR A 105 -7.21 5.13 19.76
C THR A 105 -7.15 5.87 18.44
N THR A 106 -6.11 5.62 17.63
CA THR A 106 -5.92 6.19 16.27
C THR A 106 -5.10 5.19 15.43
N SER A 107 -4.85 5.53 14.16
CA SER A 107 -4.09 4.73 13.20
C SER A 107 -3.33 5.62 12.21
N ALA A 108 -2.35 5.08 11.51
CA ALA A 108 -1.62 5.80 10.48
C ALA A 108 -2.55 6.42 9.41
N PRO A 109 -3.52 5.70 8.81
CA PRO A 109 -4.37 6.31 7.78
C PRO A 109 -5.31 7.38 8.34
N GLU A 110 -5.67 7.36 9.62
CA GLU A 110 -6.41 8.48 10.24
C GLU A 110 -5.54 9.73 10.32
N ASP A 111 -4.25 9.62 10.58
CA ASP A 111 -3.31 10.74 10.56
C ASP A 111 -2.99 11.19 9.12
N VAL A 112 -2.89 10.24 8.18
CA VAL A 112 -2.81 10.52 6.74
C VAL A 112 -4.03 11.30 6.25
N ALA A 113 -5.25 10.93 6.68
CA ALA A 113 -6.48 11.63 6.32
C ALA A 113 -6.52 13.07 6.86
N LYS A 114 -5.98 13.31 8.06
CA LYS A 114 -5.82 14.69 8.58
C LYS A 114 -4.81 15.51 7.77
N ALA A 115 -3.73 14.87 7.28
CA ALA A 115 -2.69 15.54 6.49
C ALA A 115 -3.13 15.77 5.03
N ALA A 116 -4.05 14.97 4.50
CA ALA A 116 -4.60 15.09 3.15
C ALA A 116 -6.15 15.06 3.18
N PRO A 117 -6.80 16.07 3.76
CA PRO A 117 -8.25 16.04 4.07
C PRO A 117 -9.15 16.02 2.83
N GLU A 118 -8.64 16.38 1.67
CA GLU A 118 -9.40 16.35 0.41
C GLU A 118 -9.20 15.02 -0.38
N ALA A 119 -8.35 14.10 0.11
CA ALA A 119 -8.15 12.79 -0.47
C ALA A 119 -9.14 11.75 0.12
N LYS A 120 -9.47 10.74 -0.68
CA LYS A 120 -10.28 9.60 -0.25
C LYS A 120 -9.35 8.48 0.23
N VAL A 121 -9.08 8.44 1.53
CA VAL A 121 -8.10 7.53 2.10
C VAL A 121 -8.67 6.12 2.26
N VAL A 122 -7.90 5.13 1.79
CA VAL A 122 -8.18 3.70 1.98
C VAL A 122 -6.91 3.02 2.46
N LYS A 123 -6.98 2.35 3.61
CA LYS A 123 -5.91 1.47 4.11
C LYS A 123 -5.93 0.16 3.34
N ALA A 124 -4.81 -0.27 2.78
CA ALA A 124 -4.69 -1.58 2.13
C ALA A 124 -3.23 -2.04 2.06
N PHE A 125 -3.02 -3.34 1.80
CA PHE A 125 -1.71 -3.98 1.59
C PHE A 125 -0.74 -3.99 2.78
N ASN A 126 -1.06 -3.37 3.89
CA ASN A 126 -0.20 -3.28 5.07
C ASN A 126 0.02 -4.64 5.78
N THR A 127 -0.84 -5.62 5.53
CA THR A 127 -0.80 -6.96 6.13
C THR A 127 -0.19 -8.03 5.22
N THR A 128 0.29 -7.64 4.03
CA THR A 128 0.86 -8.55 3.03
C THR A 128 2.33 -8.23 2.82
N PHE A 129 3.21 -9.22 2.99
CA PHE A 129 4.62 -9.07 2.72
C PHE A 129 4.90 -8.88 1.22
N ALA A 130 5.94 -8.12 0.89
CA ALA A 130 6.34 -7.87 -0.49
C ALA A 130 6.76 -9.15 -1.23
N GLU A 131 7.30 -10.13 -0.52
CA GLU A 131 7.69 -11.45 -1.03
C GLU A 131 6.45 -12.18 -1.56
N VAL A 132 5.33 -12.14 -0.83
CA VAL A 132 4.05 -12.71 -1.29
C VAL A 132 3.56 -11.99 -2.55
N MET A 133 3.70 -10.66 -2.63
CA MET A 133 3.31 -9.90 -3.82
C MET A 133 4.19 -10.24 -5.03
N ASN A 134 5.48 -10.48 -4.83
CA ASN A 134 6.44 -10.84 -5.87
C ASN A 134 6.39 -12.33 -6.25
N SER A 135 5.76 -13.18 -5.44
CA SER A 135 5.59 -14.61 -5.74
C SER A 135 4.77 -14.81 -7.02
N PRO A 136 4.98 -15.87 -7.79
CA PRO A 136 4.15 -16.20 -8.95
C PRO A 136 2.70 -16.56 -8.56
N SER A 137 2.45 -16.95 -7.31
CA SER A 137 1.11 -17.27 -6.79
C SER A 137 0.86 -16.59 -5.44
N ARG A 138 -0.38 -16.14 -5.22
CA ARG A 138 -0.88 -15.65 -3.91
C ARG A 138 -1.81 -16.67 -3.28
N THR A 139 -1.69 -17.94 -3.69
CA THR A 139 -2.51 -19.03 -3.19
C THR A 139 -1.68 -19.92 -2.27
N PHE A 140 -2.19 -20.18 -1.09
CA PHE A 140 -1.62 -21.02 -0.06
C PHE A 140 -2.52 -22.25 0.12
N GLY A 141 -2.05 -23.41 -0.36
CA GLY A 141 -2.93 -24.59 -0.51
C GLY A 141 -4.07 -24.31 -1.49
N SER A 142 -5.32 -24.42 -1.05
CA SER A 142 -6.52 -24.13 -1.85
C SER A 142 -7.05 -22.70 -1.70
N GLN A 143 -6.42 -21.84 -0.86
CA GLN A 143 -6.95 -20.53 -0.49
C GLN A 143 -6.05 -19.41 -0.98
N LYS A 144 -6.68 -18.32 -1.46
CA LYS A 144 -5.99 -17.07 -1.77
C LYS A 144 -5.65 -16.33 -0.47
N ALA A 145 -4.48 -15.72 -0.44
CA ALA A 145 -4.16 -14.73 0.59
C ALA A 145 -5.19 -13.59 0.57
N THR A 146 -5.56 -13.09 1.74
CA THR A 146 -6.56 -12.02 1.85
C THR A 146 -5.92 -10.65 1.81
N GLY A 147 -6.38 -9.80 0.89
CA GLY A 147 -6.08 -8.38 0.85
C GLY A 147 -7.11 -7.59 1.68
N PHE A 148 -6.82 -7.39 2.96
CA PHE A 148 -7.68 -6.60 3.85
C PHE A 148 -7.60 -5.12 3.50
N TYR A 149 -8.75 -4.43 3.51
CA TYR A 149 -8.80 -2.99 3.30
C TYR A 149 -9.95 -2.34 4.06
N CYS A 150 -9.81 -1.05 4.36
CA CYS A 150 -10.85 -0.25 4.99
C CYS A 150 -10.78 1.22 4.53
N GLY A 151 -11.90 1.92 4.62
CA GLY A 151 -12.02 3.33 4.22
C GLY A 151 -13.46 3.81 4.34
N ASP A 152 -13.66 5.14 4.26
CA ASP A 152 -14.98 5.73 4.47
C ASP A 152 -15.73 6.00 3.15
N ASP A 153 -14.99 6.24 2.04
CA ASP A 153 -15.58 6.50 0.73
C ASP A 153 -15.82 5.18 -0.03
N SER A 154 -17.08 4.87 -0.32
CA SER A 154 -17.45 3.61 -1.00
C SER A 154 -16.91 3.49 -2.43
N SER A 155 -16.81 4.62 -3.15
CA SER A 155 -16.26 4.63 -4.51
C SER A 155 -14.77 4.37 -4.52
N ALA A 156 -14.02 4.95 -3.59
CA ALA A 156 -12.60 4.68 -3.40
C ALA A 156 -12.35 3.22 -3.00
N LYS A 157 -13.15 2.68 -2.07
CA LYS A 157 -13.09 1.26 -1.69
C LYS A 157 -13.33 0.32 -2.87
N ALA A 158 -14.28 0.64 -3.75
CA ALA A 158 -14.53 -0.17 -4.95
C ALA A 158 -13.33 -0.19 -5.90
N ILE A 159 -12.69 0.96 -6.12
CA ILE A 159 -11.45 1.06 -6.92
C ILE A 159 -10.34 0.22 -6.29
N VAL A 160 -10.10 0.38 -4.98
CA VAL A 160 -9.03 -0.35 -4.27
C VAL A 160 -9.31 -1.86 -4.25
N SER A 161 -10.56 -2.29 -4.11
CA SER A 161 -10.95 -3.70 -4.24
C SER A 161 -10.59 -4.28 -5.60
N GLY A 162 -10.79 -3.52 -6.68
CA GLY A 162 -10.35 -3.88 -8.03
C GLY A 162 -8.83 -4.05 -8.12
N LEU A 163 -8.09 -3.08 -7.61
CA LEU A 163 -6.62 -3.12 -7.59
C LEU A 163 -6.06 -4.26 -6.74
N ILE A 164 -6.72 -4.61 -5.63
CA ILE A 164 -6.36 -5.79 -4.83
C ILE A 164 -6.56 -7.08 -5.64
N LYS A 165 -7.69 -7.21 -6.36
CA LYS A 165 -7.95 -8.38 -7.23
C LYS A 165 -6.87 -8.54 -8.30
N GLU A 166 -6.41 -7.44 -8.90
CA GLU A 166 -5.34 -7.45 -9.89
C GLU A 166 -4.02 -7.99 -9.33
N THR A 167 -3.76 -7.85 -8.02
CA THR A 167 -2.59 -8.46 -7.39
C THR A 167 -2.73 -9.97 -7.16
N GLY A 168 -3.89 -10.56 -7.42
CA GLY A 168 -4.18 -11.96 -7.14
C GLY A 168 -4.64 -12.25 -5.72
N LEU A 169 -4.69 -11.26 -4.84
CA LEU A 169 -5.24 -11.37 -3.49
C LEU A 169 -6.78 -11.41 -3.52
N GLY A 170 -7.37 -12.02 -2.49
CA GLY A 170 -8.81 -11.95 -2.23
C GLY A 170 -9.16 -10.67 -1.46
N PRO A 171 -9.85 -9.66 -2.05
CA PRO A 171 -10.17 -8.43 -1.32
C PRO A 171 -11.20 -8.67 -0.24
N LEU A 172 -10.97 -8.13 0.95
CA LEU A 172 -11.89 -8.16 2.08
C LEU A 172 -12.04 -6.76 2.68
N ASP A 173 -13.22 -6.17 2.52
CA ASP A 173 -13.59 -4.92 3.16
C ASP A 173 -13.86 -5.17 4.65
N VAL A 174 -13.12 -4.51 5.52
CA VAL A 174 -13.29 -4.63 6.97
C VAL A 174 -14.00 -3.43 7.59
N GLY A 175 -14.54 -2.52 6.77
CA GLY A 175 -15.39 -1.43 7.24
C GLY A 175 -14.80 -0.03 7.08
N PRO A 176 -15.14 0.91 7.99
CA PRO A 176 -14.68 2.29 7.94
C PRO A 176 -13.19 2.43 8.20
N LEU A 177 -12.60 3.60 7.89
CA LEU A 177 -11.16 3.86 8.01
C LEU A 177 -10.61 3.58 9.41
N MET A 178 -11.41 3.81 10.44
CA MET A 178 -11.04 3.49 11.83
C MET A 178 -10.68 2.00 12.05
N CYS A 179 -11.13 1.08 11.20
CA CYS A 179 -10.77 -0.34 11.28
C CYS A 179 -9.28 -0.59 11.01
N ALA A 180 -8.55 0.39 10.49
CA ALA A 180 -7.09 0.33 10.41
C ALA A 180 -6.42 0.15 11.76
N ARG A 181 -7.07 0.59 12.85
CA ARG A 181 -6.65 0.34 14.25
C ARG A 181 -6.52 -1.15 14.59
N TYR A 182 -7.12 -2.03 13.78
CA TYR A 182 -7.02 -3.49 13.91
C TYR A 182 -6.06 -4.08 12.88
N LEU A 183 -6.01 -3.51 11.66
CA LEU A 183 -5.12 -3.99 10.60
C LEU A 183 -3.64 -3.75 10.92
N GLU A 184 -3.31 -2.66 11.59
CA GLU A 184 -1.92 -2.35 11.95
C GLU A 184 -1.36 -3.28 13.04
N PRO A 185 -2.09 -3.55 14.16
CA PRO A 185 -1.70 -4.61 15.09
C PRO A 185 -1.63 -6.00 14.45
N MET A 186 -2.52 -6.32 13.50
CA MET A 186 -2.47 -7.58 12.75
C MET A 186 -1.20 -7.69 11.89
N ALA A 187 -0.78 -6.60 11.25
CA ALA A 187 0.49 -6.55 10.54
C ALA A 187 1.69 -6.72 11.50
N MET A 188 1.63 -6.09 12.68
CA MET A 188 2.66 -6.27 13.70
C MET A 188 2.76 -7.72 14.16
N LEU A 189 1.62 -8.40 14.38
CA LEU A 189 1.59 -9.82 14.70
C LEU A 189 2.22 -10.66 13.58
N ALA A 190 1.90 -10.39 12.31
CA ALA A 190 2.51 -11.07 11.18
C ALA A 190 4.05 -10.90 11.16
N MET A 191 4.55 -9.70 11.44
CA MET A 191 5.99 -9.45 11.54
C MET A 191 6.63 -10.21 12.71
N GLN A 192 5.98 -10.29 13.87
CA GLN A 192 6.46 -11.11 15.00
C GLN A 192 6.57 -12.58 14.61
N ILE A 193 5.57 -13.13 13.93
CA ILE A 193 5.59 -14.51 13.46
C ILE A 193 6.72 -14.71 12.44
N ALA A 194 6.85 -13.80 11.46
CA ALA A 194 7.83 -13.92 10.40
C ALA A 194 9.28 -13.82 10.90
N PHE A 195 9.58 -12.77 11.66
CA PHE A 195 10.96 -12.43 12.01
C PHE A 195 11.41 -12.97 13.37
N VAL A 196 10.54 -12.90 14.39
CA VAL A 196 10.93 -13.33 15.74
C VAL A 196 10.73 -14.83 15.93
N GLN A 197 9.64 -15.40 15.39
CA GLN A 197 9.41 -16.85 15.44
C GLN A 197 10.06 -17.61 14.28
N GLY A 198 10.67 -16.92 13.31
CA GLY A 198 11.45 -17.52 12.24
C GLY A 198 10.66 -18.19 11.12
N PHE A 199 9.35 -17.91 10.98
CA PHE A 199 8.54 -18.47 9.88
C PHE A 199 8.87 -17.86 8.51
N GLY A 200 9.58 -16.72 8.48
CA GLY A 200 9.90 -16.00 7.24
C GLY A 200 8.71 -15.22 6.67
N THR A 201 8.94 -14.53 5.56
CA THR A 201 7.99 -13.59 4.95
C THR A 201 7.14 -14.22 3.84
N GLU A 202 7.39 -15.47 3.46
CA GLU A 202 6.54 -16.21 2.50
C GLU A 202 5.30 -16.81 3.17
N MET A 203 4.60 -15.99 3.94
CA MET A 203 3.37 -16.32 4.63
C MET A 203 2.30 -15.25 4.41
N ALA A 204 1.05 -15.62 4.51
CA ALA A 204 -0.07 -14.70 4.39
C ALA A 204 -1.12 -14.93 5.46
N LEU A 205 -1.83 -13.86 5.80
CA LEU A 205 -3.03 -13.93 6.61
C LEU A 205 -4.24 -14.15 5.69
N GLY A 206 -5.22 -14.91 6.17
CA GLY A 206 -6.41 -15.23 5.38
C GLY A 206 -7.65 -15.43 6.22
N LEU A 207 -8.82 -15.08 5.66
CA LEU A 207 -10.11 -15.41 6.24
C LEU A 207 -10.58 -16.76 5.71
N MET A 208 -10.71 -17.74 6.61
CA MET A 208 -11.33 -19.03 6.31
C MET A 208 -12.82 -18.98 6.64
N ARG A 209 -13.65 -19.44 5.70
CA ARG A 209 -15.10 -19.55 5.90
C ARG A 209 -15.55 -20.98 5.57
N ARG A 210 -16.57 -21.47 6.30
CA ARG A 210 -17.30 -22.70 5.97
C ARG A 210 -18.40 -22.43 4.97
#